data_9b2bd375d7eaccb9e26ca05e6711cbe4
#
_entry.id   9b2bd375d7eaccb9e26ca05e6711cbe4
#
_cell.length_a   1.000
_cell.length_b   1.000
_cell.length_c   1.000
_cell.angle_alpha   90.00
_cell.angle_beta   90.00
_cell.angle_gamma   90.00
#
_symmetry.space_group_name_H-M   'P 1'
#
loop_
_entity.id
_entity.type
_entity.pdbx_description
1 polymer ?
#
loop_
_entity_poly.entity_id
_entity_poly.type
_entity_poly.pdbx_seq_one_letter_code
_entity_poly.pdbx_strand_id
1 'polypeptide(L)'
;MIRLISNERGDTPLVEAYRTLRSNLQYVCNQHKCKLICITAATSGEGTSEVAANTALALSKNNNKILLLDGNLRNPAQHIAFNLQNKGLTNAVMMDEDLTIHRNVVPHLDVLTAGEVVEYPSDIVDSSKLPTIFEYVRDEYDVVIIDTPSVLSVADAVVLAEKSDGVVLVVKNEVASPKDLIEAKKRLSQVGISLLGSIVIDA
;
A
#
# COMPACT_ATOMS: atom_id res chain seq x y z
N MET A 1 -16.26 -5.15 0.05
CA MET A 1 -15.83 -5.00 -1.37
C MET A 1 -15.15 -3.64 -1.50
N ILE A 2 -13.97 -3.56 -2.08
CA ILE A 2 -13.24 -2.30 -2.29
C ILE A 2 -13.98 -1.44 -3.32
N ARG A 3 -14.26 -0.18 -2.96
CA ARG A 3 -14.87 0.81 -3.85
C ARG A 3 -13.78 1.63 -4.54
N LEU A 4 -13.65 1.47 -5.85
CA LEU A 4 -12.63 2.19 -6.62
C LEU A 4 -13.17 3.52 -7.17
N ILE A 5 -12.39 4.61 -7.02
CA ILE A 5 -12.73 5.92 -7.57
C ILE A 5 -12.77 5.92 -9.11
N SER A 6 -12.13 4.97 -9.77
CA SER A 6 -12.24 4.79 -11.23
C SER A 6 -13.64 4.42 -11.70
N ASN A 7 -14.47 3.88 -10.83
CA ASN A 7 -15.86 3.51 -11.10
C ASN A 7 -16.86 4.63 -10.82
N GLU A 8 -16.40 5.73 -10.19
CA GLU A 8 -17.23 6.89 -9.92
C GLU A 8 -17.45 7.73 -11.20
N ARG A 9 -18.68 8.20 -11.38
CA ARG A 9 -19.02 9.08 -12.50
C ARG A 9 -18.97 10.53 -12.06
N GLY A 10 -18.12 11.34 -12.71
CA GLY A 10 -17.99 12.76 -12.43
C GLY A 10 -17.23 13.10 -11.16
N ASP A 11 -17.32 14.37 -10.74
CA ASP A 11 -16.61 14.90 -9.57
C ASP A 11 -17.44 14.68 -8.30
N THR A 12 -17.34 13.50 -7.73
CA THR A 12 -17.97 13.17 -6.43
C THR A 12 -17.10 13.68 -5.28
N PRO A 13 -17.66 13.90 -4.08
CA PRO A 13 -16.87 14.27 -2.89
C PRO A 13 -15.71 13.30 -2.63
N LEU A 14 -15.90 12.01 -2.90
CA LEU A 14 -14.87 11.00 -2.77
C LEU A 14 -13.71 11.24 -3.76
N VAL A 15 -14.02 11.51 -5.02
CA VAL A 15 -13.01 11.81 -6.05
C VAL A 15 -12.23 13.07 -5.67
N GLU A 16 -12.89 14.11 -5.17
CA GLU A 16 -12.23 15.35 -4.74
C GLU A 16 -11.34 15.13 -3.51
N ALA A 17 -11.76 14.30 -2.56
CA ALA A 17 -10.94 13.93 -1.41
C ALA A 17 -9.61 13.27 -1.87
N TYR A 18 -9.67 12.33 -2.83
CA TYR A 18 -8.46 11.70 -3.37
C TYR A 18 -7.62 12.63 -4.26
N ARG A 19 -8.21 13.63 -4.92
CA ARG A 19 -7.44 14.70 -5.60
C ARG A 19 -6.64 15.53 -4.60
N THR A 20 -7.27 15.90 -3.49
CA THR A 20 -6.61 16.63 -2.40
C THR A 20 -5.50 15.78 -1.77
N LEU A 21 -5.79 14.51 -1.46
CA LEU A 21 -4.80 13.56 -0.95
C LEU A 21 -3.59 13.44 -1.88
N ARG A 22 -3.82 13.29 -3.19
CA ARG A 22 -2.75 13.24 -4.18
C ARG A 22 -1.83 14.46 -4.10
N SER A 23 -2.42 15.66 -4.07
CA SER A 23 -1.64 16.92 -4.03
C SER A 23 -0.80 17.01 -2.76
N ASN A 24 -1.38 16.64 -1.61
CA ASN A 24 -0.70 16.64 -0.33
C ASN A 24 0.43 15.59 -0.29
N LEU A 25 0.16 14.38 -0.77
CA LEU A 25 1.14 13.32 -0.77
C LEU A 25 2.32 13.64 -1.71
N GLN A 26 2.05 14.18 -2.90
CA GLN A 26 3.10 14.63 -3.82
C GLN A 26 3.98 15.72 -3.19
N TYR A 27 3.39 16.68 -2.48
CA TYR A 27 4.13 17.72 -1.79
C TYR A 27 5.07 17.13 -0.72
N VAL A 28 4.56 16.26 0.14
CA VAL A 28 5.35 15.59 1.18
C VAL A 28 6.43 14.70 0.59
N CYS A 29 6.10 13.91 -0.43
CA CYS A 29 7.07 13.02 -1.08
C CYS A 29 8.19 13.77 -1.78
N ASN A 30 7.89 14.92 -2.40
CA ASN A 30 8.94 15.76 -3.00
C ASN A 30 9.91 16.30 -1.95
N GLN A 31 9.43 16.68 -0.77
CA GLN A 31 10.29 17.16 0.33
C GLN A 31 11.17 16.05 0.89
N HIS A 32 10.65 14.85 1.04
CA HIS A 32 11.34 13.71 1.66
C HIS A 32 11.98 12.76 0.63
N LYS A 33 11.83 13.04 -0.68
CA LYS A 33 12.29 12.17 -1.79
C LYS A 33 11.74 10.74 -1.70
N CYS A 34 10.49 10.59 -1.23
CA CYS A 34 9.87 9.29 -1.06
C CYS A 34 9.41 8.72 -2.39
N LYS A 35 9.75 7.47 -2.65
CA LYS A 35 9.21 6.66 -3.75
C LYS A 35 8.34 5.50 -3.26
N LEU A 36 8.78 4.82 -2.21
CA LEU A 36 8.07 3.67 -1.63
C LEU A 36 7.28 4.14 -0.40
N ILE A 37 5.96 4.06 -0.48
CA ILE A 37 5.04 4.58 0.54
C ILE A 37 4.15 3.45 1.02
N CYS A 38 4.28 3.08 2.29
CA CYS A 38 3.37 2.13 2.92
C CYS A 38 2.07 2.81 3.34
N ILE A 39 0.96 2.18 3.00
CA ILE A 39 -0.37 2.50 3.53
C ILE A 39 -0.72 1.41 4.54
N THR A 40 -0.90 1.80 5.79
CA THR A 40 -1.23 0.89 6.89
C THR A 40 -2.28 1.50 7.82
N ALA A 41 -2.74 0.75 8.80
CA ALA A 41 -3.65 1.20 9.85
C ALA A 41 -3.17 0.72 11.22
N ALA A 42 -3.74 1.23 12.31
CA ALA A 42 -3.46 0.71 13.64
C ALA A 42 -4.04 -0.69 13.81
N THR A 43 -5.32 -0.87 13.48
CA THR A 43 -6.08 -2.11 13.64
C THR A 43 -6.69 -2.60 12.33
N SER A 44 -7.20 -3.82 12.31
CA SER A 44 -7.87 -4.38 11.14
C SER A 44 -9.23 -3.72 10.90
N GLY A 45 -9.67 -3.65 9.64
CA GLY A 45 -11.00 -3.14 9.27
C GLY A 45 -11.08 -1.64 9.04
N GLU A 46 -9.95 -0.93 9.04
CA GLU A 46 -9.88 0.52 8.81
C GLU A 46 -9.87 0.91 7.31
N GLY A 47 -10.04 -0.04 6.39
CA GLY A 47 -10.14 0.26 4.96
C GLY A 47 -8.80 0.50 4.25
N THR A 48 -7.70 0.04 4.82
CA THR A 48 -6.32 0.25 4.32
C THR A 48 -6.18 -0.10 2.84
N SER A 49 -6.63 -1.28 2.42
CA SER A 49 -6.51 -1.74 1.03
C SER A 49 -7.32 -0.89 0.04
N GLU A 50 -8.48 -0.37 0.47
CA GLU A 50 -9.29 0.56 -0.34
C GLU A 50 -8.58 1.91 -0.51
N VAL A 51 -7.99 2.42 0.57
CA VAL A 51 -7.20 3.66 0.53
C VAL A 51 -5.97 3.49 -0.34
N ALA A 52 -5.23 2.38 -0.22
CA ALA A 52 -4.06 2.09 -1.03
C ALA A 52 -4.40 2.05 -2.53
N ALA A 53 -5.44 1.31 -2.92
CA ALA A 53 -5.92 1.22 -4.30
C ALA A 53 -6.29 2.61 -4.87
N ASN A 54 -7.09 3.37 -4.13
CA ASN A 54 -7.58 4.66 -4.57
C ASN A 54 -6.48 5.74 -4.58
N THR A 55 -5.51 5.66 -3.66
CA THR A 55 -4.32 6.52 -3.69
C THR A 55 -3.48 6.27 -4.94
N ALA A 56 -3.23 5.00 -5.29
CA ALA A 56 -2.52 4.63 -6.51
C ALA A 56 -3.26 5.12 -7.77
N LEU A 57 -4.59 4.92 -7.82
CA LEU A 57 -5.44 5.44 -8.90
C LEU A 57 -5.40 6.97 -9.02
N ALA A 58 -5.39 7.69 -7.89
CA ALA A 58 -5.31 9.14 -7.91
C ALA A 58 -3.95 9.63 -8.42
N LEU A 59 -2.86 8.99 -8.00
CA LEU A 59 -1.50 9.33 -8.42
C LEU A 59 -1.26 9.06 -9.91
N SER A 60 -1.83 7.99 -10.47
CA SER A 60 -1.65 7.64 -11.89
C SER A 60 -2.22 8.67 -12.86
N LYS A 61 -3.11 9.57 -12.41
CA LYS A 61 -3.71 10.62 -13.24
C LYS A 61 -2.72 11.72 -13.70
N ASN A 62 -1.55 11.81 -13.11
CA ASN A 62 -0.54 12.83 -13.42
C ASN A 62 0.59 12.31 -14.33
N ASN A 63 0.35 11.27 -15.11
CA ASN A 63 1.32 10.61 -16.00
C ASN A 63 2.56 10.03 -15.28
N ASN A 64 2.52 9.90 -13.96
CA ASN A 64 3.54 9.19 -13.20
C ASN A 64 3.35 7.69 -13.37
N LYS A 65 4.44 6.95 -13.51
CA LYS A 65 4.42 5.49 -13.54
C LYS A 65 4.28 4.94 -12.12
N ILE A 66 3.10 4.50 -11.78
CA ILE A 66 2.72 4.06 -10.42
C ILE A 66 2.68 2.54 -10.35
N LEU A 67 3.19 2.00 -9.26
CA LEU A 67 2.96 0.61 -8.85
C LEU A 67 2.09 0.57 -7.60
N LEU A 68 1.05 -0.24 -7.61
CA LEU A 68 0.37 -0.70 -6.41
C LEU A 68 0.86 -2.11 -6.08
N LEU A 69 1.50 -2.28 -4.92
CA LEU A 69 2.00 -3.54 -4.41
C LEU A 69 1.10 -4.03 -3.27
N ASP A 70 0.52 -5.22 -3.43
CA ASP A 70 -0.23 -5.89 -2.36
C ASP A 70 0.73 -6.61 -1.41
N GLY A 71 1.11 -5.95 -0.33
CA GLY A 71 1.94 -6.49 0.74
C GLY A 71 1.14 -7.12 1.88
N ASN A 72 -0.20 -7.12 1.79
CA ASN A 72 -1.08 -7.79 2.75
C ASN A 72 -1.23 -9.27 2.41
N LEU A 73 -0.15 -10.01 2.56
CA LEU A 73 -0.05 -11.43 2.17
C LEU A 73 -1.01 -12.35 2.94
N ARG A 74 -1.52 -11.91 4.09
CA ARG A 74 -2.45 -12.68 4.93
C ARG A 74 -3.90 -12.54 4.48
N ASN A 75 -4.25 -11.39 3.93
CA ASN A 75 -5.60 -11.11 3.43
C ASN A 75 -5.51 -10.23 2.17
N PRO A 76 -4.96 -10.80 1.07
CA PRO A 76 -4.73 -10.05 -0.15
C PRO A 76 -6.05 -9.59 -0.77
N ALA A 77 -6.09 -8.35 -1.23
CA ALA A 77 -7.33 -7.74 -1.70
C ALA A 77 -7.20 -7.05 -3.07
N GLN A 78 -6.00 -6.71 -3.50
CA GLN A 78 -5.81 -5.92 -4.73
C GLN A 78 -6.16 -6.71 -5.99
N HIS A 79 -5.90 -8.03 -6.02
CA HIS A 79 -6.30 -8.88 -7.15
C HIS A 79 -7.83 -8.93 -7.30
N ILE A 80 -8.59 -8.92 -6.20
CA ILE A 80 -10.06 -8.89 -6.22
C ILE A 80 -10.54 -7.50 -6.68
N ALA A 81 -9.95 -6.43 -6.12
CA ALA A 81 -10.33 -5.05 -6.43
C ALA A 81 -10.20 -4.72 -7.92
N PHE A 82 -9.15 -5.21 -8.56
CA PHE A 82 -8.86 -4.94 -9.97
C PHE A 82 -9.20 -6.10 -10.91
N ASN A 83 -9.83 -7.17 -10.40
CA ASN A 83 -10.20 -8.37 -11.16
C ASN A 83 -9.00 -8.99 -11.90
N LEU A 84 -7.91 -9.24 -11.16
CA LEU A 84 -6.65 -9.79 -11.67
C LEU A 84 -6.43 -11.22 -11.17
N GLN A 85 -5.58 -11.96 -11.88
CA GLN A 85 -5.06 -13.21 -11.36
C GLN A 85 -4.16 -12.91 -10.15
N ASN A 86 -4.31 -13.68 -9.06
CA ASN A 86 -3.45 -13.52 -7.89
C ASN A 86 -2.14 -14.30 -8.06
N LYS A 87 -1.31 -13.83 -8.99
CA LYS A 87 0.06 -14.31 -9.22
C LYS A 87 1.01 -13.13 -9.09
N GLY A 88 1.92 -13.17 -8.11
CA GLY A 88 2.71 -11.98 -7.78
C GLY A 88 3.87 -12.25 -6.82
N LEU A 89 3.91 -11.52 -5.72
CA LEU A 89 5.06 -11.47 -4.81
C LEU A 89 5.44 -12.85 -4.23
N THR A 90 4.46 -13.60 -3.71
CA THR A 90 4.72 -14.92 -3.11
C THR A 90 5.25 -15.92 -4.13
N ASN A 91 4.75 -15.89 -5.38
CA ASN A 91 5.23 -16.74 -6.46
C ASN A 91 6.71 -16.48 -6.76
N ALA A 92 7.11 -15.21 -6.87
CA ALA A 92 8.49 -14.85 -7.15
C ALA A 92 9.44 -15.22 -6.00
N VAL A 93 8.99 -15.07 -4.75
CA VAL A 93 9.84 -15.33 -3.59
C VAL A 93 9.97 -16.82 -3.27
N MET A 94 8.84 -17.55 -3.20
CA MET A 94 8.81 -18.95 -2.72
C MET A 94 8.95 -19.97 -3.83
N MET A 95 8.38 -19.70 -5.01
CA MET A 95 8.32 -20.67 -6.12
C MET A 95 9.43 -20.46 -7.14
N ASP A 96 10.30 -19.47 -6.91
CA ASP A 96 11.40 -19.10 -7.83
C ASP A 96 10.91 -18.77 -9.24
N GLU A 97 9.70 -18.24 -9.34
CA GLU A 97 9.12 -17.80 -10.59
C GLU A 97 9.54 -16.35 -10.91
N ASP A 98 9.39 -15.96 -12.17
CA ASP A 98 9.57 -14.56 -12.56
C ASP A 98 8.54 -13.65 -11.88
N LEU A 99 8.97 -12.45 -11.49
CA LEU A 99 8.10 -11.45 -10.87
C LEU A 99 7.01 -11.02 -11.85
N THR A 100 5.78 -11.45 -11.58
CA THR A 100 4.61 -11.13 -12.41
C THR A 100 3.99 -9.82 -11.97
N ILE A 101 4.10 -8.77 -12.79
CA ILE A 101 3.44 -7.48 -12.58
C ILE A 101 2.37 -7.30 -13.65
N HIS A 102 1.14 -7.05 -13.21
CA HIS A 102 0.02 -6.72 -14.10
C HIS A 102 0.18 -5.30 -14.62
N ARG A 103 0.55 -5.18 -15.90
CA ARG A 103 0.88 -3.90 -16.53
C ARG A 103 -0.36 -3.17 -17.04
N ASN A 104 -0.37 -1.83 -16.90
CA ASN A 104 -1.42 -0.95 -17.43
C ASN A 104 -2.84 -1.39 -17.04
N VAL A 105 -3.05 -1.76 -15.79
CA VAL A 105 -4.39 -2.12 -15.26
C VAL A 105 -5.37 -0.95 -15.44
N VAL A 106 -4.87 0.27 -15.23
CA VAL A 106 -5.40 1.52 -15.81
C VAL A 106 -4.21 2.32 -16.34
N PRO A 107 -4.41 3.37 -17.16
CA PRO A 107 -3.28 4.17 -17.66
C PRO A 107 -2.35 4.62 -16.54
N HIS A 108 -1.06 4.33 -16.69
CA HIS A 108 0.03 4.64 -15.75
C HIS A 108 -0.02 3.91 -14.40
N LEU A 109 -0.90 2.93 -14.22
CA LEU A 109 -0.95 2.09 -13.01
C LEU A 109 -0.68 0.64 -13.36
N ASP A 110 0.37 0.09 -12.76
CA ASP A 110 0.66 -1.33 -12.71
C ASP A 110 0.30 -1.88 -11.32
N VAL A 111 -0.02 -3.17 -11.25
CA VAL A 111 -0.36 -3.83 -9.98
C VAL A 111 0.51 -5.07 -9.80
N LEU A 112 1.21 -5.16 -8.68
CA LEU A 112 1.86 -6.37 -8.20
C LEU A 112 0.99 -6.96 -7.11
N THR A 113 0.32 -8.06 -7.43
CA THR A 113 -0.55 -8.76 -6.48
C THR A 113 0.28 -9.52 -5.43
N ALA A 114 -0.35 -9.89 -4.31
CA ALA A 114 0.30 -10.67 -3.27
C ALA A 114 0.83 -12.01 -3.77
N GLY A 115 0.11 -12.63 -4.71
CA GLY A 115 0.38 -13.98 -5.17
C GLY A 115 -0.41 -15.03 -4.40
N GLU A 116 -0.06 -16.30 -4.59
CA GLU A 116 -0.73 -17.41 -3.92
C GLU A 116 -0.62 -17.32 -2.39
N VAL A 117 -1.68 -17.73 -1.72
CA VAL A 117 -1.70 -17.76 -0.25
C VAL A 117 -0.72 -18.81 0.26
N VAL A 118 0.15 -18.40 1.17
CA VAL A 118 1.17 -19.27 1.78
C VAL A 118 0.89 -19.48 3.27
N GLU A 119 1.37 -20.56 3.81
CA GLU A 119 1.16 -20.91 5.25
C GLU A 119 1.91 -19.94 6.16
N TYR A 120 3.10 -19.50 5.77
CA TYR A 120 3.97 -18.62 6.55
C TYR A 120 4.31 -17.34 5.77
N PRO A 121 3.41 -16.32 5.76
CA PRO A 121 3.65 -15.05 5.06
C PRO A 121 4.88 -14.28 5.55
N SER A 122 5.27 -14.46 6.82
CA SER A 122 6.50 -13.89 7.40
C SER A 122 7.76 -14.29 6.63
N ASP A 123 7.81 -15.50 6.10
CA ASP A 123 8.99 -15.98 5.36
C ASP A 123 9.20 -15.20 4.06
N ILE A 124 8.12 -14.62 3.51
CA ILE A 124 8.20 -13.73 2.33
C ILE A 124 8.85 -12.41 2.71
N VAL A 125 8.39 -11.78 3.79
CA VAL A 125 8.89 -10.45 4.20
C VAL A 125 10.31 -10.51 4.77
N ASP A 126 10.72 -11.65 5.30
CA ASP A 126 12.07 -11.92 5.80
C ASP A 126 13.02 -12.47 4.73
N SER A 127 12.50 -12.76 3.52
CA SER A 127 13.30 -13.33 2.43
C SER A 127 14.37 -12.35 1.93
N SER A 128 15.56 -12.90 1.65
CA SER A 128 16.65 -12.16 1.00
C SER A 128 16.33 -11.68 -0.42
N LYS A 129 15.29 -12.23 -1.06
CA LYS A 129 14.81 -11.79 -2.38
C LYS A 129 14.00 -10.49 -2.32
N LEU A 130 13.35 -10.20 -1.17
CA LEU A 130 12.47 -9.05 -1.06
C LEU A 130 13.19 -7.69 -1.25
N PRO A 131 14.39 -7.46 -0.68
CA PRO A 131 15.16 -6.24 -0.95
C PRO A 131 15.43 -6.02 -2.45
N THR A 132 15.84 -7.06 -3.18
CA THR A 132 16.09 -6.99 -4.62
C THR A 132 14.83 -6.63 -5.41
N ILE A 133 13.67 -7.17 -5.02
CA ILE A 133 12.38 -6.80 -5.63
C ILE A 133 12.07 -5.33 -5.34
N PHE A 134 12.31 -4.85 -4.12
CA PHE A 134 12.06 -3.45 -3.75
C PHE A 134 13.01 -2.48 -4.46
N GLU A 135 14.27 -2.84 -4.65
CA GLU A 135 15.22 -2.07 -5.47
C GLU A 135 14.73 -2.00 -6.93
N TYR A 136 14.36 -3.14 -7.51
CA TYR A 136 13.83 -3.20 -8.87
C TYR A 136 12.60 -2.28 -9.06
N VAL A 137 11.59 -2.38 -8.17
CA VAL A 137 10.39 -1.53 -8.29
C VAL A 137 10.67 -0.06 -8.01
N ARG A 138 11.63 0.25 -7.14
CA ARG A 138 12.09 1.62 -6.88
C ARG A 138 12.70 2.27 -8.14
N ASP A 139 13.44 1.51 -8.91
CA ASP A 139 14.09 2.00 -10.13
C ASP A 139 13.09 2.15 -11.28
N GLU A 140 12.15 1.22 -11.39
CA GLU A 140 11.19 1.13 -12.48
C GLU A 140 10.01 2.10 -12.38
N TYR A 141 9.67 2.59 -11.17
CA TYR A 141 8.48 3.40 -10.90
C TYR A 141 8.82 4.75 -10.28
N ASP A 142 7.96 5.74 -10.57
CA ASP A 142 8.05 7.06 -9.94
C ASP A 142 7.57 7.00 -8.49
N VAL A 143 6.47 6.26 -8.24
CA VAL A 143 5.93 6.01 -6.89
C VAL A 143 5.42 4.58 -6.79
N VAL A 144 5.71 3.93 -5.67
CA VAL A 144 5.18 2.62 -5.28
C VAL A 144 4.32 2.79 -4.04
N ILE A 145 3.05 2.43 -4.14
CA ILE A 145 2.13 2.34 -3.00
C ILE A 145 2.10 0.90 -2.54
N ILE A 146 2.41 0.68 -1.27
CA ILE A 146 2.45 -0.64 -0.65
C ILE A 146 1.25 -0.77 0.29
N ASP A 147 0.29 -1.62 -0.06
CA ASP A 147 -0.81 -2.01 0.82
C ASP A 147 -0.27 -2.98 1.87
N THR A 148 -0.39 -2.67 3.14
CA THR A 148 0.14 -3.51 4.22
C THR A 148 -0.94 -3.86 5.24
N PRO A 149 -0.79 -4.98 5.97
CA PRO A 149 -1.66 -5.27 7.11
C PRO A 149 -1.52 -4.19 8.18
N SER A 150 -2.40 -4.23 9.18
CA SER A 150 -2.36 -3.27 10.29
C SER A 150 -1.19 -3.53 11.25
N VAL A 151 -0.59 -2.44 11.74
CA VAL A 151 0.63 -2.42 12.56
C VAL A 151 0.51 -3.21 13.86
N LEU A 152 -0.67 -3.17 14.50
CA LEU A 152 -0.88 -3.87 15.78
C LEU A 152 -1.27 -5.34 15.60
N SER A 153 -1.67 -5.75 14.40
CA SER A 153 -2.13 -7.13 14.16
C SER A 153 -0.98 -8.09 13.91
N VAL A 154 0.01 -7.67 13.11
CA VAL A 154 1.12 -8.55 12.69
C VAL A 154 2.42 -7.75 12.50
N ALA A 155 3.55 -8.45 12.66
CA ALA A 155 4.87 -7.83 12.50
C ALA A 155 5.18 -7.45 11.05
N ASP A 156 4.60 -8.15 10.08
CA ASP A 156 4.84 -7.98 8.64
C ASP A 156 4.67 -6.50 8.20
N ALA A 157 3.68 -5.80 8.78
CA ALA A 157 3.44 -4.39 8.51
C ALA A 157 4.64 -3.50 8.88
N VAL A 158 5.27 -3.78 10.01
CA VAL A 158 6.44 -3.02 10.49
C VAL A 158 7.67 -3.33 9.63
N VAL A 159 7.86 -4.61 9.26
CA VAL A 159 8.98 -5.03 8.38
C VAL A 159 8.86 -4.40 6.99
N LEU A 160 7.67 -4.37 6.41
CA LEU A 160 7.43 -3.70 5.12
C LEU A 160 7.59 -2.18 5.22
N ALA A 161 7.14 -1.58 6.33
CA ALA A 161 7.32 -0.16 6.59
C ALA A 161 8.81 0.22 6.69
N GLU A 162 9.63 -0.58 7.36
CA GLU A 162 11.08 -0.35 7.48
C GLU A 162 11.78 -0.30 6.11
N LYS A 163 11.27 -1.06 5.14
CA LYS A 163 11.80 -1.10 3.76
C LYS A 163 11.27 0.02 2.86
N SER A 164 10.34 0.84 3.37
CA SER A 164 9.75 1.98 2.64
C SER A 164 10.43 3.31 3.00
N ASP A 165 10.08 4.36 2.28
CA ASP A 165 10.58 5.72 2.55
C ASP A 165 9.68 6.46 3.55
N GLY A 166 8.47 5.96 3.77
CA GLY A 166 7.54 6.52 4.74
C GLY A 166 6.20 5.82 4.76
N VAL A 167 5.45 6.14 5.78
CA VAL A 167 4.15 5.51 6.10
C VAL A 167 3.05 6.55 6.12
N VAL A 168 1.91 6.21 5.56
CA VAL A 168 0.64 6.92 5.75
C VAL A 168 -0.26 6.03 6.59
N LEU A 169 -0.77 6.58 7.71
CA LEU A 169 -1.64 5.87 8.63
C LEU A 169 -3.11 6.14 8.29
N VAL A 170 -3.83 5.08 7.94
CA VAL A 170 -5.29 5.15 7.76
C VAL A 170 -5.94 5.06 9.14
N VAL A 171 -6.91 5.92 9.37
CA VAL A 171 -7.68 5.99 10.61
C VAL A 171 -9.15 6.01 10.24
N LYS A 172 -9.88 4.97 10.60
CA LYS A 172 -11.33 4.95 10.43
C LYS A 172 -12.00 5.31 11.76
N ASN A 173 -12.88 6.32 11.73
CA ASN A 173 -13.64 6.71 12.90
C ASN A 173 -14.38 5.50 13.50
N GLU A 174 -14.37 5.44 14.83
CA GLU A 174 -15.03 4.40 15.63
C GLU A 174 -14.44 2.97 15.51
N VAL A 175 -13.33 2.78 14.77
CA VAL A 175 -12.65 1.48 14.64
C VAL A 175 -11.44 1.43 15.56
N ALA A 176 -10.42 2.28 15.32
CA ALA A 176 -9.25 2.33 16.19
C ALA A 176 -9.46 3.27 17.38
N SER A 177 -9.06 2.83 18.58
CA SER A 177 -9.05 3.71 19.73
C SER A 177 -7.86 4.67 19.71
N PRO A 178 -7.91 5.81 20.44
CA PRO A 178 -6.75 6.69 20.57
C PRO A 178 -5.50 5.99 21.13
N LYS A 179 -5.68 4.96 21.97
CA LYS A 179 -4.57 4.13 22.49
C LYS A 179 -3.93 3.32 21.40
N ASP A 180 -4.73 2.74 20.49
CA ASP A 180 -4.21 1.96 19.36
C ASP A 180 -3.40 2.84 18.43
N LEU A 181 -3.85 4.05 18.13
CA LEU A 181 -3.13 5.02 17.29
C LEU A 181 -1.79 5.41 17.91
N ILE A 182 -1.76 5.66 19.22
CA ILE A 182 -0.52 5.97 19.95
C ILE A 182 0.46 4.79 19.88
N GLU A 183 -0.03 3.58 20.13
CA GLU A 183 0.81 2.38 20.10
C GLU A 183 1.31 2.06 18.68
N ALA A 184 0.47 2.19 17.66
CA ALA A 184 0.87 2.02 16.27
C ALA A 184 1.97 3.03 15.87
N LYS A 185 1.78 4.32 16.21
CA LYS A 185 2.80 5.36 16.00
C LYS A 185 4.11 5.02 16.71
N LYS A 186 4.05 4.54 17.96
CA LYS A 186 5.21 4.14 18.73
C LYS A 186 5.97 3.00 18.05
N ARG A 187 5.28 1.94 17.58
CA ARG A 187 5.91 0.81 16.88
C ARG A 187 6.61 1.27 15.59
N LEU A 188 5.96 2.09 14.78
CA LEU A 188 6.55 2.66 13.57
C LEU A 188 7.78 3.52 13.89
N SER A 189 7.72 4.34 14.95
CA SER A 189 8.86 5.17 15.37
C SER A 189 10.06 4.36 15.86
N GLN A 190 9.84 3.18 16.45
CA GLN A 190 10.91 2.30 16.94
C GLN A 190 11.81 1.75 15.82
N VAL A 191 11.28 1.61 14.61
CA VAL A 191 12.05 1.19 13.42
C VAL A 191 12.55 2.37 12.60
N GLY A 192 12.42 3.60 13.13
CA GLY A 192 12.98 4.79 12.50
C GLY A 192 12.25 5.27 11.25
N ILE A 193 11.06 4.73 10.96
CA ILE A 193 10.30 5.12 9.78
C ILE A 193 9.56 6.44 9.96
N SER A 194 9.54 7.25 8.90
CA SER A 194 8.83 8.53 8.88
C SER A 194 7.33 8.35 8.68
N LEU A 195 6.54 8.87 9.61
CA LEU A 195 5.10 9.00 9.42
C LEU A 195 4.84 10.26 8.56
N LEU A 196 4.43 10.06 7.31
CA LEU A 196 4.18 11.12 6.33
C LEU A 196 2.87 11.88 6.61
N GLY A 197 1.93 11.22 7.27
CA GLY A 197 0.63 11.78 7.61
C GLY A 197 -0.40 10.71 7.95
N SER A 198 -1.65 11.14 8.11
CA SER A 198 -2.78 10.24 8.29
C SER A 198 -3.94 10.58 7.36
N ILE A 199 -4.70 9.57 6.99
CA ILE A 199 -5.94 9.67 6.21
C ILE A 199 -7.07 9.25 7.14
N VAL A 200 -8.01 10.17 7.39
CA VAL A 200 -9.19 9.88 8.21
C VAL A 200 -10.34 9.50 7.29
N ILE A 201 -10.99 8.38 7.60
CA ILE A 201 -12.18 7.90 6.89
C ILE A 201 -13.36 8.02 7.84
N ASP A 202 -14.38 8.70 7.41
CA ASP A 202 -15.68 8.71 8.08
C ASP A 202 -16.45 7.43 7.75
N ALA A 203 -17.26 6.98 8.71
CA ALA A 203 -18.00 5.73 8.61
C ALA A 203 -19.12 5.79 7.56
#